data_8611c258109c416a9ebe0cd300a57fc7
#
_entry.id   8611c258109c416a9ebe0cd300a57fc7
#
_cell.length_a   1.000
_cell.length_b   1.000
_cell.length_c   1.000
_cell.angle_alpha   90.00
_cell.angle_beta   90.00
_cell.angle_gamma   90.00
#
_symmetry.space_group_name_H-M   'P 1'
#
loop_
_entity.id
_entity.type
_entity.pdbx_description
1 polymer ?
#
loop_
_entity_poly.entity_id
_entity_poly.type
_entity_poly.pdbx_seq_one_letter_code
_entity_poly.pdbx_strand_id
1 'polypeptide(L)'
;MEKMVWSRRQLLKTTAGMAAGSAFSRLAMSQMPPPEPMNDERFTFVTTTEAKPWQTAQVYKPTFTWTLLNLNVDPAKTVEDARPMQGFGGCFNELGWTSLSALSEEDRASVMHELFDPKAGARFNYCRMPIGANDFATEAYSYDETDGDFELKHFSIDHDRKTLIPFIHAAMKHQPELKLWASPWTPPGWMKRNRFYAEAKAYPGMKDNGIRPEQVGHEGEDMFIQEPRYFETYAKYFGRFIDAYRAEGIRVGMVMPQNEFNSAQNFPSCTWTPEGLAKFLHYLGPEMRRREVDVFFGTLERGNPKLLETVMMDREAAAFVKGVGVQWAGKNALPQIHREFPALVIYQSEQECGDGRNDWSYTGYCWQLMKHYFRSGASGYMYWNISTGDGGLSTWGWSQNSLVSVNRDAKTFRYNHDYYLLKHLTHFVDKGAKTLETNGTCDDALAFANPDGSMVLLLRNEQAHEQLVQVAVAGKSAVVKLPADSVATLQIRGQDRGAGVRD
;
A
#
# COMPACT_ATOMS: atom_id res chain seq x y z
N MET A 1 -42.61 8.49 -4.95
CA MET A 1 -41.53 8.31 -3.95
C MET A 1 -42.04 8.88 -2.63
N GLU A 2 -42.70 8.04 -1.83
CA GLU A 2 -43.17 8.44 -0.51
C GLU A 2 -42.04 8.45 0.51
N LYS A 3 -41.84 9.58 1.16
CA LYS A 3 -40.89 9.74 2.27
C LYS A 3 -41.50 9.05 3.50
N MET A 4 -40.94 7.93 3.90
CA MET A 4 -41.26 7.25 5.14
C MET A 4 -40.76 8.10 6.31
N VAL A 5 -41.64 8.86 6.97
CA VAL A 5 -41.36 9.65 8.16
C VAL A 5 -41.59 8.77 9.38
N TRP A 6 -40.52 8.40 10.06
CA TRP A 6 -40.61 7.65 11.33
C TRP A 6 -41.09 8.53 12.46
N SER A 7 -42.09 8.09 13.20
CA SER A 7 -42.59 8.82 14.36
C SER A 7 -41.61 8.76 15.53
N ARG A 8 -41.54 9.82 16.36
CA ARG A 8 -40.72 9.88 17.58
C ARG A 8 -40.89 8.68 18.52
N ARG A 9 -42.05 8.03 18.53
CA ARG A 9 -42.32 6.81 19.32
C ARG A 9 -41.65 5.55 18.76
N GLN A 10 -41.40 5.49 17.46
CA GLN A 10 -40.67 4.36 16.83
C GLN A 10 -39.16 4.52 17.04
N LEU A 11 -38.63 5.74 17.00
CA LEU A 11 -37.23 6.01 17.32
C LEU A 11 -36.89 5.68 18.80
N LEU A 12 -37.80 6.00 19.73
CA LEU A 12 -37.60 5.70 21.15
C LEU A 12 -37.67 4.19 21.48
N LYS A 13 -38.40 3.40 20.71
CA LYS A 13 -38.43 1.93 20.90
C LYS A 13 -37.17 1.24 20.37
N THR A 14 -36.55 1.76 19.29
CA THR A 14 -35.29 1.24 18.76
C THR A 14 -34.11 1.62 19.66
N THR A 15 -34.07 2.82 20.21
CA THR A 15 -33.02 3.23 21.16
C THR A 15 -33.13 2.51 22.52
N ALA A 16 -34.33 2.24 23.01
CA ALA A 16 -34.50 1.44 24.24
C ALA A 16 -34.12 -0.03 24.07
N GLY A 17 -34.31 -0.61 22.87
CA GLY A 17 -33.87 -1.96 22.53
C GLY A 17 -32.35 -2.11 22.47
N MET A 18 -31.64 -1.11 21.90
CA MET A 18 -30.17 -1.10 21.87
C MET A 18 -29.54 -0.85 23.25
N ALA A 19 -30.15 0.01 24.08
CA ALA A 19 -29.66 0.25 25.44
C ALA A 19 -29.87 -0.97 26.37
N ALA A 20 -30.97 -1.69 26.21
CA ALA A 20 -31.23 -2.94 26.96
C ALA A 20 -30.29 -4.06 26.51
N GLY A 21 -30.01 -4.22 25.21
CA GLY A 21 -29.04 -5.20 24.69
C GLY A 21 -27.62 -4.96 25.22
N SER A 22 -27.18 -3.70 25.29
CA SER A 22 -25.85 -3.34 25.81
C SER A 22 -25.74 -3.49 27.33
N ALA A 23 -26.82 -3.29 28.07
CA ALA A 23 -26.85 -3.51 29.52
C ALA A 23 -26.88 -5.00 29.88
N PHE A 24 -27.64 -5.83 29.14
CA PHE A 24 -27.66 -7.27 29.31
C PHE A 24 -26.31 -7.93 29.00
N SER A 25 -25.62 -7.49 27.95
CA SER A 25 -24.28 -7.99 27.63
C SER A 25 -23.23 -7.62 28.69
N ARG A 26 -23.32 -6.43 29.28
CA ARG A 26 -22.43 -6.01 30.38
C ARG A 26 -22.70 -6.78 31.68
N LEU A 27 -23.96 -7.05 32.03
CA LEU A 27 -24.32 -7.86 33.22
C LEU A 27 -23.91 -9.32 33.05
N ALA A 28 -24.09 -9.90 31.85
CA ALA A 28 -23.67 -11.25 31.55
C ALA A 28 -22.16 -11.44 31.62
N MET A 29 -21.39 -10.44 31.13
CA MET A 29 -19.92 -10.44 31.23
C MET A 29 -19.42 -10.35 32.68
N SER A 30 -20.12 -9.65 33.58
CA SER A 30 -19.70 -9.47 34.98
C SER A 30 -19.90 -10.72 35.86
N GLN A 31 -20.67 -11.70 35.40
CA GLN A 31 -20.96 -12.95 36.15
C GLN A 31 -20.14 -14.15 35.66
N MET A 32 -19.34 -14.00 34.59
CA MET A 32 -18.51 -15.08 34.06
C MET A 32 -17.13 -15.07 34.73
N PRO A 33 -16.58 -16.26 35.07
CA PRO A 33 -15.19 -16.30 35.46
C PRO A 33 -14.32 -15.76 34.34
N PRO A 34 -13.27 -14.99 34.65
CA PRO A 34 -12.34 -14.51 33.63
C PRO A 34 -11.78 -15.68 32.83
N PRO A 35 -11.56 -15.54 31.51
CA PRO A 35 -11.00 -16.63 30.74
C PRO A 35 -9.61 -16.99 31.27
N GLU A 36 -9.33 -18.31 31.33
CA GLU A 36 -8.09 -18.84 31.90
C GLU A 36 -6.91 -18.54 30.94
N PRO A 37 -5.81 -17.94 31.41
CA PRO A 37 -4.61 -17.70 30.59
C PRO A 37 -4.09 -19.00 29.97
N MET A 38 -3.65 -18.92 28.73
CA MET A 38 -2.99 -19.99 28.00
C MET A 38 -1.50 -19.65 27.84
N ASN A 39 -0.65 -20.43 28.54
CA ASN A 39 0.81 -20.29 28.43
C ASN A 39 1.31 -21.28 27.36
N ASP A 40 1.14 -20.91 26.10
CA ASP A 40 1.61 -21.68 24.95
C ASP A 40 2.44 -20.78 24.05
N GLU A 41 3.75 -21.01 24.02
CA GLU A 41 4.73 -20.20 23.30
C GLU A 41 4.50 -20.19 21.77
N ARG A 42 3.64 -21.08 21.27
CA ARG A 42 3.27 -21.06 19.84
C ARG A 42 2.39 -19.87 19.48
N PHE A 43 1.77 -19.23 20.46
CA PHE A 43 0.90 -18.09 20.24
C PHE A 43 1.63 -16.78 20.59
N THR A 44 1.69 -15.88 19.63
CA THR A 44 2.12 -14.49 19.85
C THR A 44 0.94 -13.59 19.57
N PHE A 45 0.55 -12.77 20.53
CA PHE A 45 -0.57 -11.84 20.38
C PHE A 45 -0.15 -10.42 20.71
N VAL A 46 -0.36 -9.52 19.75
CA VAL A 46 -0.01 -8.09 19.83
C VAL A 46 -1.24 -7.25 19.55
N THR A 47 -1.43 -6.18 20.31
CA THR A 47 -2.53 -5.24 20.15
C THR A 47 -2.03 -3.81 20.05
N THR A 48 -2.76 -2.98 19.32
CA THR A 48 -2.52 -1.52 19.22
C THR A 48 -3.84 -0.77 19.38
N THR A 49 -3.84 0.21 20.27
CA THR A 49 -4.87 1.25 20.38
C THR A 49 -4.23 2.61 20.14
N GLU A 50 -5.03 3.67 19.98
CA GLU A 50 -4.53 5.04 19.84
C GLU A 50 -3.49 5.40 20.93
N ALA A 51 -3.80 5.09 22.19
CA ALA A 51 -2.96 5.45 23.33
C ALA A 51 -1.83 4.44 23.64
N LYS A 52 -1.94 3.21 23.16
CA LYS A 52 -1.02 2.12 23.50
C LYS A 52 -0.65 1.33 22.24
N PRO A 53 0.32 1.82 21.45
CA PRO A 53 0.78 1.09 20.28
C PRO A 53 1.60 -0.14 20.69
N TRP A 54 1.50 -1.21 19.90
CA TRP A 54 2.36 -2.39 19.90
C TRP A 54 2.56 -3.05 21.27
N GLN A 55 1.45 -3.47 21.90
CA GLN A 55 1.47 -4.13 23.22
C GLN A 55 1.35 -5.65 23.06
N THR A 56 2.28 -6.41 23.63
CA THR A 56 2.10 -7.86 23.80
C THR A 56 0.93 -8.11 24.75
N ALA A 57 0.04 -9.02 24.38
CA ALA A 57 -1.19 -9.31 25.09
C ALA A 57 -1.33 -10.81 25.36
N GLN A 58 -2.16 -11.14 26.38
CA GLN A 58 -2.40 -12.50 26.82
C GLN A 58 -3.37 -13.23 25.86
N VAL A 59 -3.07 -14.49 25.57
CA VAL A 59 -3.96 -15.46 24.93
C VAL A 59 -4.60 -16.33 26.00
N TYR A 60 -5.85 -16.75 25.80
CA TYR A 60 -6.61 -17.50 26.78
C TYR A 60 -7.06 -18.88 26.23
N LYS A 61 -7.33 -19.81 27.13
CA LYS A 61 -7.86 -21.13 26.76
C LYS A 61 -9.23 -20.99 26.11
N PRO A 62 -9.59 -21.89 25.19
CA PRO A 62 -10.94 -21.94 24.65
C PRO A 62 -11.99 -22.04 25.77
N THR A 63 -13.05 -21.25 25.65
CA THR A 63 -14.17 -21.26 26.59
C THR A 63 -15.47 -21.18 25.80
N PHE A 64 -16.54 -21.66 26.34
CA PHE A 64 -17.86 -21.55 25.74
C PHE A 64 -18.65 -20.42 26.44
N THR A 65 -19.02 -19.41 25.62
CA THR A 65 -19.89 -18.32 26.05
C THR A 65 -20.65 -17.74 24.86
N TRP A 66 -21.87 -17.33 25.09
CA TRP A 66 -22.74 -16.73 24.06
C TRP A 66 -22.30 -15.35 23.57
N THR A 67 -21.35 -14.70 24.24
CA THR A 67 -20.86 -13.36 23.93
C THR A 67 -19.56 -13.37 23.12
N LEU A 68 -19.02 -14.56 22.80
CA LEU A 68 -17.83 -14.69 22.00
C LEU A 68 -18.15 -14.50 20.51
N LEU A 69 -17.35 -13.65 19.86
CA LEU A 69 -17.23 -13.71 18.41
C LEU A 69 -16.43 -14.96 18.04
N ASN A 70 -16.72 -15.52 16.87
CA ASN A 70 -16.01 -16.69 16.36
C ASN A 70 -15.28 -16.33 15.09
N LEU A 71 -14.03 -16.77 14.98
CA LEU A 71 -13.21 -16.71 13.78
C LEU A 71 -12.68 -18.12 13.47
N ASN A 72 -13.12 -18.68 12.35
CA ASN A 72 -12.67 -19.99 11.88
C ASN A 72 -11.86 -19.82 10.60
N VAL A 73 -10.68 -20.43 10.56
CA VAL A 73 -9.79 -20.39 9.40
C VAL A 73 -9.37 -21.81 9.05
N ASP A 74 -9.67 -22.22 7.83
CA ASP A 74 -9.21 -23.47 7.25
C ASP A 74 -7.95 -23.17 6.40
N PRO A 75 -6.78 -23.68 6.78
CA PRO A 75 -5.54 -23.43 6.02
C PRO A 75 -5.56 -23.94 4.59
N ALA A 76 -6.48 -24.84 4.24
CA ALA A 76 -6.65 -25.35 2.90
C ALA A 76 -7.47 -24.40 1.99
N LYS A 77 -8.18 -23.45 2.59
CA LYS A 77 -9.05 -22.50 1.87
C LYS A 77 -8.36 -21.17 1.71
N THR A 78 -7.79 -20.96 0.55
CA THR A 78 -7.20 -19.68 0.14
C THR A 78 -8.24 -18.82 -0.56
N VAL A 79 -8.08 -17.50 -0.51
CA VAL A 79 -8.80 -16.59 -1.40
C VAL A 79 -8.57 -17.08 -2.84
N GLU A 80 -9.66 -17.26 -3.58
CA GLU A 80 -9.63 -17.81 -4.94
C GLU A 80 -8.66 -17.01 -5.82
N ASP A 81 -7.85 -17.71 -6.60
CA ASP A 81 -6.85 -17.13 -7.52
C ASP A 81 -5.86 -16.12 -6.93
N ALA A 82 -5.87 -15.87 -5.61
CA ALA A 82 -4.90 -14.98 -4.99
C ALA A 82 -3.47 -15.52 -5.12
N ARG A 83 -2.57 -14.67 -5.60
CA ARG A 83 -1.15 -15.02 -5.71
C ARG A 83 -0.47 -14.95 -4.34
N PRO A 84 0.61 -15.71 -4.11
CA PRO A 84 1.40 -15.60 -2.89
C PRO A 84 1.94 -14.17 -2.71
N MET A 85 2.03 -13.71 -1.45
CA MET A 85 2.53 -12.39 -1.11
C MET A 85 3.90 -12.11 -1.72
N GLN A 86 4.01 -10.98 -2.43
CA GLN A 86 5.26 -10.54 -3.05
C GLN A 86 6.09 -9.66 -2.13
N GLY A 87 5.43 -8.87 -1.30
CA GLY A 87 6.07 -8.00 -0.33
C GLY A 87 5.24 -6.77 0.03
N PHE A 88 5.81 -5.98 0.94
CA PHE A 88 5.20 -4.81 1.54
C PHE A 88 6.21 -3.68 1.67
N GLY A 89 5.72 -2.45 1.62
CA GLY A 89 6.57 -1.29 1.83
C GLY A 89 5.83 0.03 1.64
N GLY A 90 6.60 1.06 1.30
CA GLY A 90 6.12 2.39 0.98
C GLY A 90 6.86 2.97 -0.21
N CYS A 91 6.54 4.21 -0.56
CA CYS A 91 7.21 4.92 -1.64
C CYS A 91 8.36 5.78 -1.12
N PHE A 92 9.51 5.66 -1.77
CA PHE A 92 10.62 6.58 -1.58
C PHE A 92 10.32 7.90 -2.28
N ASN A 93 10.24 8.98 -1.51
CA ASN A 93 9.95 10.33 -1.98
C ASN A 93 11.06 11.29 -1.55
N GLU A 94 11.36 12.32 -2.34
CA GLU A 94 12.41 13.30 -2.02
C GLU A 94 12.12 14.04 -0.70
N LEU A 95 10.86 14.49 -0.49
CA LEU A 95 10.46 15.17 0.76
C LEU A 95 10.59 14.25 1.97
N GLY A 96 10.45 12.93 1.79
CA GLY A 96 10.70 11.94 2.82
C GLY A 96 12.16 11.93 3.24
N TRP A 97 13.09 11.84 2.28
CA TRP A 97 14.52 11.89 2.59
C TRP A 97 14.95 13.22 3.19
N THR A 98 14.46 14.34 2.62
CA THR A 98 14.74 15.68 3.14
C THR A 98 14.30 15.83 4.60
N SER A 99 13.18 15.20 4.97
CA SER A 99 12.69 15.19 6.35
C SER A 99 13.59 14.37 7.26
N LEU A 100 13.89 13.12 6.87
CA LEU A 100 14.79 12.24 7.64
C LEU A 100 16.20 12.79 7.77
N SER A 101 16.68 13.55 6.79
CA SER A 101 18.00 14.18 6.82
C SER A 101 18.12 15.31 7.84
N ALA A 102 17.02 15.84 8.36
CA ALA A 102 17.02 16.81 9.46
C ALA A 102 17.32 16.16 10.82
N LEU A 103 17.15 14.84 10.96
CA LEU A 103 17.44 14.08 12.16
C LEU A 103 18.94 13.87 12.36
N SER A 104 19.33 13.52 13.58
CA SER A 104 20.67 12.98 13.84
C SER A 104 20.91 11.72 13.00
N GLU A 105 22.17 11.37 12.76
CA GLU A 105 22.51 10.12 12.08
C GLU A 105 21.99 8.89 12.83
N GLU A 106 22.06 8.92 14.17
CA GLU A 106 21.59 7.87 15.05
C GLU A 106 20.08 7.69 14.96
N ASP A 107 19.30 8.78 15.07
CA ASP A 107 17.83 8.74 14.97
C ASP A 107 17.39 8.28 13.58
N ARG A 108 18.03 8.80 12.53
CA ARG A 108 17.74 8.37 11.15
C ARG A 108 18.04 6.88 10.97
N ALA A 109 19.18 6.39 11.47
CA ALA A 109 19.52 4.97 11.41
C ALA A 109 18.51 4.11 12.19
N SER A 110 18.03 4.58 13.35
CA SER A 110 16.99 3.92 14.14
C SER A 110 15.67 3.81 13.38
N VAL A 111 15.25 4.89 12.71
CA VAL A 111 14.05 4.88 11.86
C VAL A 111 14.21 3.88 10.71
N MET A 112 15.34 3.89 10.03
CA MET A 112 15.59 2.96 8.91
C MET A 112 15.65 1.51 9.38
N HIS A 113 16.25 1.23 10.53
CA HIS A 113 16.23 -0.10 11.15
C HIS A 113 14.81 -0.56 11.45
N GLU A 114 13.99 0.28 12.11
CA GLU A 114 12.61 -0.07 12.46
C GLU A 114 11.72 -0.31 11.24
N LEU A 115 11.98 0.37 10.12
CA LEU A 115 11.22 0.16 8.88
C LEU A 115 11.68 -1.07 8.10
N PHE A 116 12.99 -1.34 8.01
CA PHE A 116 13.56 -2.24 7.00
C PHE A 116 14.26 -3.49 7.54
N ASP A 117 14.63 -3.56 8.83
CA ASP A 117 15.29 -4.75 9.34
C ASP A 117 14.42 -6.01 9.17
N PRO A 118 14.94 -7.12 8.58
CA PRO A 118 14.13 -8.29 8.26
C PRO A 118 13.66 -9.10 9.47
N LYS A 119 14.14 -8.78 10.68
CA LYS A 119 13.81 -9.49 11.93
C LYS A 119 13.06 -8.61 12.93
N ALA A 120 13.18 -7.29 12.79
CA ALA A 120 12.58 -6.32 13.69
C ALA A 120 11.67 -5.35 12.92
N GLY A 121 10.91 -4.53 13.63
CA GLY A 121 10.11 -3.46 13.06
C GLY A 121 9.08 -3.92 12.02
N ALA A 122 8.90 -3.09 11.00
CA ALA A 122 7.92 -3.32 9.93
C ALA A 122 8.40 -4.28 8.84
N ARG A 123 9.70 -4.61 8.76
CA ARG A 123 10.27 -5.59 7.82
C ARG A 123 9.95 -5.30 6.35
N PHE A 124 9.92 -4.02 5.94
CA PHE A 124 9.66 -3.66 4.54
C PHE A 124 10.69 -4.28 3.62
N ASN A 125 10.21 -4.93 2.56
CA ASN A 125 11.04 -5.71 1.65
C ASN A 125 10.71 -5.50 0.17
N TYR A 126 9.66 -4.72 -0.12
CA TYR A 126 9.27 -4.37 -1.48
C TYR A 126 8.72 -2.94 -1.50
N CYS A 127 9.39 -2.02 -2.16
CA CYS A 127 9.06 -0.60 -2.13
C CYS A 127 8.89 -0.02 -3.54
N ARG A 128 8.20 1.10 -3.61
CA ARG A 128 8.01 1.92 -4.80
C ARG A 128 9.00 3.07 -4.83
N MET A 129 9.33 3.53 -6.03
CA MET A 129 10.04 4.78 -6.26
C MET A 129 9.52 5.48 -7.54
N PRO A 130 9.64 6.81 -7.66
CA PRO A 130 9.30 7.51 -8.88
C PRO A 130 10.40 7.37 -9.94
N ILE A 131 10.04 7.61 -11.21
CA ILE A 131 10.96 7.88 -12.32
C ILE A 131 10.86 9.37 -12.63
N GLY A 132 11.80 10.17 -12.13
CA GLY A 132 11.72 11.63 -12.12
C GLY A 132 10.82 12.16 -10.99
N ALA A 133 10.37 13.41 -11.11
CA ALA A 133 9.58 14.07 -10.09
C ALA A 133 8.20 13.45 -9.92
N ASN A 134 7.75 13.36 -8.65
CA ASN A 134 6.38 13.04 -8.24
C ASN A 134 5.77 14.22 -7.46
N ASP A 135 4.58 14.04 -6.88
CA ASP A 135 3.91 15.05 -6.05
C ASP A 135 4.59 15.33 -4.70
N PHE A 136 5.48 14.47 -4.23
CA PHE A 136 6.36 14.68 -3.05
C PHE A 136 7.84 14.86 -3.43
N ALA A 137 8.10 15.30 -4.66
CA ALA A 137 9.41 15.79 -5.08
C ALA A 137 9.67 17.21 -4.55
N THR A 138 10.93 17.64 -4.51
CA THR A 138 11.33 18.98 -4.10
C THR A 138 11.03 20.03 -5.15
N GLU A 139 11.03 19.63 -6.42
CA GLU A 139 10.70 20.43 -7.59
C GLU A 139 10.26 19.53 -8.75
N ALA A 140 9.75 20.11 -9.83
CA ALA A 140 9.47 19.38 -11.05
C ALA A 140 10.77 19.16 -11.83
N TYR A 141 11.07 17.91 -12.18
CA TYR A 141 12.22 17.52 -13.00
C TYR A 141 11.96 16.22 -13.75
N SER A 142 12.66 16.01 -14.83
CA SER A 142 12.88 14.69 -15.44
C SER A 142 14.38 14.46 -15.64
N TYR A 143 14.75 13.31 -16.16
CA TYR A 143 16.16 13.00 -16.39
C TYR A 143 16.71 13.57 -17.71
N ASP A 144 15.84 14.13 -18.57
CA ASP A 144 16.25 14.79 -19.82
C ASP A 144 15.18 15.78 -20.29
N GLU A 145 15.36 17.05 -19.96
CA GLU A 145 14.49 18.15 -20.44
C GLU A 145 15.01 18.82 -21.70
N THR A 146 16.03 18.25 -22.35
CA THR A 146 16.59 18.81 -23.62
C THR A 146 15.66 18.53 -24.77
N ASP A 147 15.06 19.57 -25.31
CA ASP A 147 14.08 19.47 -26.38
C ASP A 147 14.63 18.74 -27.61
N GLY A 148 13.94 17.67 -28.01
CA GLY A 148 14.30 16.90 -29.20
C GLY A 148 15.54 16.00 -29.03
N ASP A 149 16.04 15.76 -27.81
CA ASP A 149 17.13 14.81 -27.57
C ASP A 149 16.68 13.37 -27.70
N PHE A 150 16.31 12.93 -28.88
CA PHE A 150 15.86 11.57 -29.16
C PHE A 150 16.95 10.50 -28.94
N GLU A 151 18.20 10.88 -28.81
CA GLU A 151 19.31 10.00 -28.48
C GLU A 151 19.60 9.95 -26.98
N LEU A 152 18.90 10.80 -26.18
CA LEU A 152 19.05 10.93 -24.73
C LEU A 152 20.50 11.20 -24.30
N LYS A 153 21.21 12.06 -25.04
CA LYS A 153 22.62 12.40 -24.77
C LYS A 153 22.79 13.16 -23.45
N HIS A 154 21.75 13.90 -23.07
CA HIS A 154 21.71 14.72 -21.85
C HIS A 154 21.00 14.03 -20.68
N PHE A 155 20.65 12.75 -20.83
CA PHE A 155 20.02 11.96 -19.75
C PHE A 155 20.94 11.88 -18.54
N SER A 156 20.44 12.29 -17.36
CA SER A 156 21.17 12.23 -16.09
C SER A 156 20.24 11.97 -14.91
N ILE A 157 20.68 11.11 -13.97
CA ILE A 157 20.04 10.88 -12.68
C ILE A 157 20.71 11.69 -11.55
N ASP A 158 21.48 12.73 -11.86
CA ASP A 158 22.23 13.51 -10.87
C ASP A 158 21.32 14.18 -9.82
N HIS A 159 20.06 14.46 -10.18
CA HIS A 159 19.08 14.94 -9.22
C HIS A 159 18.82 13.89 -8.13
N ASP A 160 18.55 12.65 -8.51
CA ASP A 160 18.23 11.57 -7.59
C ASP A 160 19.41 11.18 -6.68
N ARG A 161 20.64 11.42 -7.11
CA ARG A 161 21.84 11.21 -6.28
C ARG A 161 21.87 12.08 -5.03
N LYS A 162 21.07 13.14 -4.98
CA LYS A 162 20.97 14.03 -3.82
C LYS A 162 19.95 13.55 -2.79
N THR A 163 18.96 12.77 -3.22
CA THR A 163 17.78 12.46 -2.39
C THR A 163 17.37 10.97 -2.46
N LEU A 164 16.83 10.51 -3.57
CA LEU A 164 16.25 9.15 -3.69
C LEU A 164 17.29 8.05 -3.53
N ILE A 165 18.45 8.16 -4.18
CA ILE A 165 19.52 7.16 -4.11
C ILE A 165 20.06 7.02 -2.69
N PRO A 166 20.41 8.12 -1.96
CA PRO A 166 20.79 8.03 -0.55
C PRO A 166 19.69 7.41 0.34
N PHE A 167 18.41 7.70 0.09
CA PHE A 167 17.30 7.12 0.83
C PHE A 167 17.23 5.61 0.64
N ILE A 168 17.29 5.15 -0.61
CA ILE A 168 17.26 3.72 -0.95
C ILE A 168 18.48 3.00 -0.37
N HIS A 169 19.68 3.58 -0.48
CA HIS A 169 20.88 3.00 0.11
C HIS A 169 20.79 2.90 1.65
N ALA A 170 20.18 3.91 2.31
CA ALA A 170 19.95 3.83 3.75
C ALA A 170 19.02 2.65 4.11
N ALA A 171 18.00 2.39 3.31
CA ALA A 171 17.12 1.22 3.47
C ALA A 171 17.86 -0.09 3.20
N MET A 172 18.64 -0.16 2.14
CA MET A 172 19.40 -1.37 1.75
C MET A 172 20.48 -1.77 2.77
N LYS A 173 20.98 -0.86 3.59
CA LYS A 173 21.87 -1.19 4.73
C LYS A 173 21.20 -2.14 5.73
N HIS A 174 19.87 -2.03 5.91
CA HIS A 174 19.07 -2.87 6.81
C HIS A 174 18.38 -4.02 6.08
N GLN A 175 18.02 -3.82 4.81
CA GLN A 175 17.35 -4.81 3.97
C GLN A 175 18.11 -5.01 2.65
N PRO A 176 19.19 -5.83 2.61
CA PRO A 176 19.97 -6.07 1.40
C PRO A 176 19.17 -6.67 0.24
N GLU A 177 18.10 -7.41 0.56
CA GLU A 177 17.21 -8.05 -0.42
C GLU A 177 16.00 -7.17 -0.81
N LEU A 178 16.09 -5.86 -0.52
CA LEU A 178 15.02 -4.90 -0.84
C LEU A 178 14.72 -4.95 -2.34
N LYS A 179 13.45 -5.20 -2.67
CA LYS A 179 12.95 -5.13 -4.03
C LYS A 179 12.34 -3.77 -4.30
N LEU A 180 12.51 -3.29 -5.53
CA LEU A 180 11.98 -2.02 -5.99
C LEU A 180 11.16 -2.18 -7.25
N TRP A 181 10.11 -1.37 -7.35
CA TRP A 181 9.42 -1.08 -8.57
C TRP A 181 9.25 0.42 -8.76
N ALA A 182 9.06 0.86 -9.99
CA ALA A 182 9.05 2.27 -10.32
C ALA A 182 7.94 2.66 -11.30
N SER A 183 7.51 3.92 -11.23
CA SER A 183 6.61 4.53 -12.20
C SER A 183 6.91 6.02 -12.38
N PRO A 184 6.79 6.58 -13.58
CA PRO A 184 6.83 8.02 -13.79
C PRO A 184 5.48 8.66 -13.44
N TRP A 185 5.51 9.92 -13.03
CA TRP A 185 4.33 10.79 -12.94
C TRP A 185 4.15 11.59 -14.23
N THR A 186 5.24 11.93 -14.88
CA THR A 186 5.25 12.60 -16.18
C THR A 186 6.49 12.18 -16.98
N PRO A 187 6.38 12.04 -18.30
CA PRO A 187 7.56 12.02 -19.17
C PRO A 187 8.22 13.41 -19.18
N PRO A 188 9.43 13.56 -19.77
CA PRO A 188 10.02 14.85 -20.07
C PRO A 188 9.02 15.78 -20.76
N GLY A 189 9.00 17.05 -20.37
CA GLY A 189 8.02 18.03 -20.88
C GLY A 189 7.97 18.11 -22.40
N TRP A 190 9.10 17.97 -23.07
CA TRP A 190 9.18 18.03 -24.54
C TRP A 190 8.53 16.82 -25.26
N MET A 191 8.27 15.71 -24.56
CA MET A 191 7.55 14.56 -25.10
C MET A 191 6.02 14.67 -24.95
N LYS A 192 5.54 15.76 -24.34
CA LYS A 192 4.12 16.04 -24.13
C LYS A 192 3.59 17.12 -25.08
N ARG A 193 2.31 17.02 -25.44
CA ARG A 193 1.64 18.01 -26.30
C ARG A 193 1.61 19.39 -25.67
N ASN A 194 1.40 19.47 -24.35
CA ASN A 194 1.36 20.72 -23.60
C ASN A 194 2.74 21.29 -23.27
N ARG A 195 3.81 20.54 -23.50
CA ARG A 195 5.20 20.96 -23.23
C ARG A 195 5.42 21.40 -21.78
N PHE A 196 4.72 20.78 -20.84
CA PHE A 196 4.73 21.14 -19.43
C PHE A 196 4.64 19.90 -18.53
N TYR A 197 5.21 19.97 -17.33
CA TYR A 197 5.24 18.83 -16.41
C TYR A 197 3.87 18.47 -15.81
N ALA A 198 2.95 19.44 -15.69
CA ALA A 198 1.62 19.28 -15.09
C ALA A 198 0.51 19.38 -16.15
N GLU A 199 -0.74 19.07 -15.77
CA GLU A 199 -1.89 19.10 -16.67
C GLU A 199 -3.11 19.82 -16.10
N ALA A 200 -3.08 20.25 -14.83
CA ALA A 200 -4.14 21.06 -14.24
C ALA A 200 -3.58 22.30 -13.54
N LYS A 201 -4.44 23.31 -13.39
CA LYS A 201 -4.15 24.50 -12.59
C LYS A 201 -4.06 24.13 -11.10
N ALA A 202 -3.27 24.87 -10.38
CA ALA A 202 -3.24 24.79 -8.93
C ALA A 202 -4.66 24.97 -8.35
N TYR A 203 -4.99 24.20 -7.31
CA TYR A 203 -6.25 24.38 -6.60
C TYR A 203 -6.30 25.74 -5.88
N PRO A 204 -7.51 26.29 -5.65
CA PRO A 204 -7.66 27.54 -4.91
C PRO A 204 -6.91 27.50 -3.56
N GLY A 205 -6.08 28.50 -3.31
CA GLY A 205 -5.28 28.62 -2.09
C GLY A 205 -3.93 27.91 -2.13
N MET A 206 -3.62 27.15 -3.19
CA MET A 206 -2.31 26.52 -3.39
C MET A 206 -1.38 27.41 -4.24
N LYS A 207 -0.08 27.12 -4.18
CA LYS A 207 0.92 27.80 -5.00
C LYS A 207 0.64 27.58 -6.49
N ASP A 208 0.63 28.67 -7.27
CA ASP A 208 0.52 28.60 -8.72
C ASP A 208 1.68 27.77 -9.32
N ASN A 209 1.33 26.79 -10.15
CA ASN A 209 2.30 25.94 -10.84
C ASN A 209 2.74 26.49 -12.20
N GLY A 210 2.20 27.65 -12.63
CA GLY A 210 2.57 28.33 -13.88
C GLY A 210 1.98 27.72 -15.15
N ILE A 211 1.03 26.77 -15.07
CA ILE A 211 0.39 26.19 -16.26
C ILE A 211 -0.52 27.22 -16.93
N ARG A 212 -0.41 27.36 -18.25
CA ARG A 212 -1.28 28.22 -19.05
C ARG A 212 -2.58 27.50 -19.42
N PRO A 213 -3.68 28.24 -19.72
CA PRO A 213 -4.97 27.64 -20.06
C PRO A 213 -4.91 26.61 -21.21
N GLU A 214 -4.11 26.88 -22.23
CA GLU A 214 -3.95 26.02 -23.40
C GLU A 214 -3.10 24.77 -23.13
N GLN A 215 -2.48 24.66 -21.98
CA GLN A 215 -1.67 23.53 -21.55
C GLN A 215 -2.42 22.53 -20.68
N VAL A 216 -3.67 22.88 -20.28
CA VAL A 216 -4.49 22.01 -19.43
C VAL A 216 -4.90 20.75 -20.19
N GLY A 217 -4.65 19.60 -19.59
CA GLY A 217 -5.03 18.30 -20.11
C GLY A 217 -6.37 17.79 -19.55
N HIS A 218 -6.89 16.74 -20.14
CA HIS A 218 -8.18 16.17 -19.75
C HIS A 218 -8.11 14.64 -19.69
N GLU A 219 -8.89 14.06 -18.79
CA GLU A 219 -9.09 12.62 -18.73
C GLU A 219 -9.62 12.09 -20.07
N GLY A 220 -9.09 10.96 -20.53
CA GLY A 220 -9.49 10.33 -21.79
C GLY A 220 -8.74 10.88 -23.01
N GLU A 221 -7.74 11.74 -22.83
CA GLU A 221 -6.89 12.25 -23.89
C GLU A 221 -5.45 11.77 -23.71
N ASP A 222 -4.75 11.54 -24.83
CA ASP A 222 -3.32 11.29 -24.83
C ASP A 222 -2.55 12.61 -24.79
N MET A 223 -1.99 12.96 -23.65
CA MET A 223 -1.11 14.11 -23.54
C MET A 223 0.31 13.78 -24.00
N PHE A 224 0.75 12.53 -23.90
CA PHE A 224 1.97 12.07 -24.54
C PHE A 224 1.85 12.14 -26.07
N ILE A 225 2.91 12.54 -26.77
CA ILE A 225 2.94 12.61 -28.23
C ILE A 225 2.94 11.20 -28.82
N GLN A 226 1.84 10.81 -29.49
CA GLN A 226 1.57 9.45 -30.00
C GLN A 226 2.28 9.16 -31.32
N GLU A 227 3.59 9.38 -31.41
CA GLU A 227 4.41 9.14 -32.58
C GLU A 227 5.49 8.07 -32.32
N PRO A 228 5.81 7.18 -33.28
CA PRO A 228 6.76 6.09 -33.08
C PRO A 228 8.09 6.54 -32.48
N ARG A 229 8.64 7.65 -32.97
CA ARG A 229 9.92 8.19 -32.50
C ARG A 229 9.89 8.55 -31.02
N TYR A 230 8.78 9.13 -30.53
CA TYR A 230 8.62 9.48 -29.13
C TYR A 230 8.45 8.22 -28.26
N PHE A 231 7.67 7.24 -28.72
CA PHE A 231 7.55 5.96 -28.04
C PHE A 231 8.89 5.23 -27.90
N GLU A 232 9.67 5.15 -29.00
CA GLU A 232 11.00 4.54 -28.98
C GLU A 232 11.92 5.25 -27.99
N THR A 233 11.92 6.58 -28.01
CA THR A 233 12.77 7.38 -27.13
C THR A 233 12.33 7.23 -25.66
N TYR A 234 11.04 7.22 -25.40
CA TYR A 234 10.54 7.08 -24.03
C TYR A 234 10.78 5.66 -23.48
N ALA A 235 10.67 4.63 -24.30
CA ALA A 235 11.08 3.28 -23.90
C ALA A 235 12.58 3.21 -23.59
N LYS A 236 13.45 3.83 -24.41
CA LYS A 236 14.90 3.98 -24.14
C LYS A 236 15.15 4.76 -22.84
N TYR A 237 14.36 5.78 -22.55
CA TYR A 237 14.44 6.56 -21.30
C TYR A 237 14.25 5.66 -20.06
N PHE A 238 13.24 4.78 -20.07
CA PHE A 238 13.10 3.76 -19.03
C PHE A 238 14.31 2.82 -18.97
N GLY A 239 14.81 2.39 -20.13
CA GLY A 239 16.00 1.54 -20.19
C GLY A 239 17.22 2.21 -19.56
N ARG A 240 17.48 3.49 -19.87
CA ARG A 240 18.58 4.26 -19.27
C ARG A 240 18.40 4.46 -17.77
N PHE A 241 17.19 4.69 -17.31
CA PHE A 241 16.87 4.76 -15.88
C PHE A 241 17.26 3.45 -15.18
N ILE A 242 16.81 2.30 -15.69
CA ILE A 242 17.14 0.97 -15.13
C ILE A 242 18.65 0.76 -15.09
N ASP A 243 19.35 1.08 -16.17
CA ASP A 243 20.80 0.87 -16.27
C ASP A 243 21.56 1.82 -15.33
N ALA A 244 21.14 3.09 -15.21
CA ALA A 244 21.74 4.06 -14.31
C ALA A 244 21.58 3.68 -12.83
N TYR A 245 20.38 3.25 -12.42
CA TYR A 245 20.15 2.77 -11.06
C TYR A 245 20.91 1.48 -10.75
N ARG A 246 21.01 0.59 -11.73
CA ARG A 246 21.85 -0.62 -11.60
C ARG A 246 23.32 -0.26 -11.39
N ALA A 247 23.83 0.79 -12.04
CA ALA A 247 25.20 1.28 -11.81
C ALA A 247 25.39 1.86 -10.40
N GLU A 248 24.36 2.38 -9.76
CA GLU A 248 24.35 2.78 -8.35
C GLU A 248 24.16 1.57 -7.39
N GLY A 249 24.13 0.33 -7.89
CA GLY A 249 23.91 -0.86 -7.07
C GLY A 249 22.45 -1.10 -6.69
N ILE A 250 21.51 -0.39 -7.31
CA ILE A 250 20.07 -0.46 -7.02
C ILE A 250 19.37 -1.20 -8.16
N ARG A 251 18.72 -2.33 -7.83
CA ARG A 251 17.96 -3.13 -8.80
C ARG A 251 16.47 -2.79 -8.76
N VAL A 252 15.94 -2.22 -9.84
CA VAL A 252 14.50 -2.06 -10.07
C VAL A 252 14.01 -3.27 -10.87
N GLY A 253 13.09 -4.04 -10.31
CA GLY A 253 12.64 -5.31 -10.90
C GLY A 253 11.33 -5.24 -11.66
N MET A 254 10.58 -4.12 -11.54
CA MET A 254 9.31 -3.95 -12.23
C MET A 254 9.05 -2.46 -12.47
N VAL A 255 8.36 -2.15 -13.57
CA VAL A 255 7.88 -0.79 -13.87
C VAL A 255 6.39 -0.81 -14.21
N MET A 256 5.71 0.30 -13.89
CA MET A 256 4.41 0.67 -14.43
C MET A 256 4.58 1.87 -15.35
N PRO A 257 3.95 1.89 -16.55
CA PRO A 257 4.26 2.89 -17.57
C PRO A 257 3.89 4.32 -17.18
N GLN A 258 2.91 4.52 -16.29
CA GLN A 258 2.46 5.84 -15.87
C GLN A 258 1.78 5.77 -14.50
N ASN A 259 2.05 6.72 -13.59
CA ASN A 259 1.22 6.92 -12.42
C ASN A 259 -0.08 7.60 -12.81
N GLU A 260 -1.24 7.06 -12.36
CA GLU A 260 -2.57 7.68 -12.51
C GLU A 260 -2.85 8.21 -13.92
N PHE A 261 -2.76 7.32 -14.90
CA PHE A 261 -2.78 7.68 -16.32
C PHE A 261 -4.08 8.36 -16.83
N ASN A 262 -5.16 8.40 -16.01
CA ASN A 262 -6.37 9.15 -16.31
C ASN A 262 -6.45 10.52 -15.61
N SER A 263 -5.48 10.85 -14.75
CA SER A 263 -5.57 12.02 -13.87
C SER A 263 -4.72 13.18 -14.39
N ALA A 264 -5.37 14.23 -14.89
CA ALA A 264 -4.75 15.53 -15.10
C ALA A 264 -4.58 16.25 -13.76
N GLN A 265 -3.35 16.49 -13.33
CA GLN A 265 -3.03 17.00 -12.01
C GLN A 265 -2.23 18.30 -12.06
N ASN A 266 -2.25 19.05 -10.95
CA ASN A 266 -1.46 20.29 -10.79
C ASN A 266 0.00 20.06 -10.39
N PHE A 267 0.40 18.81 -10.25
CA PHE A 267 1.74 18.30 -10.03
C PHE A 267 2.21 17.49 -11.25
N PRO A 268 3.40 16.91 -11.27
CA PRO A 268 3.83 16.09 -12.40
C PRO A 268 2.76 15.04 -12.74
N SER A 269 2.25 15.08 -13.96
CA SER A 269 1.19 14.18 -14.45
C SER A 269 1.20 14.09 -15.97
N CYS A 270 0.71 12.98 -16.51
CA CYS A 270 0.51 12.77 -17.93
C CYS A 270 -0.68 11.86 -18.17
N THR A 271 -1.72 12.39 -18.84
CA THR A 271 -2.88 11.59 -19.20
C THR A 271 -2.61 10.76 -20.45
N TRP A 272 -3.20 9.56 -20.45
CA TRP A 272 -3.13 8.60 -21.54
C TRP A 272 -4.49 7.96 -21.73
N THR A 273 -4.82 7.61 -22.98
CA THR A 273 -5.87 6.64 -23.26
C THR A 273 -5.32 5.22 -23.04
N PRO A 274 -6.17 4.23 -22.74
CA PRO A 274 -5.72 2.83 -22.66
C PRO A 274 -5.15 2.34 -24.01
N GLU A 275 -5.66 2.82 -25.13
CA GLU A 275 -5.15 2.56 -26.49
C GLU A 275 -3.74 3.18 -26.67
N GLY A 276 -3.51 4.39 -26.18
CA GLY A 276 -2.21 5.04 -26.20
C GLY A 276 -1.18 4.28 -25.36
N LEU A 277 -1.56 3.82 -24.18
CA LEU A 277 -0.73 2.96 -23.34
C LEU A 277 -0.44 1.61 -24.00
N ALA A 278 -1.43 0.96 -24.62
CA ALA A 278 -1.22 -0.29 -25.35
C ALA A 278 -0.16 -0.12 -26.44
N LYS A 279 -0.25 0.96 -27.25
CA LYS A 279 0.78 1.28 -28.25
C LYS A 279 2.17 1.47 -27.63
N PHE A 280 2.24 2.18 -26.50
CA PHE A 280 3.51 2.38 -25.79
C PHE A 280 4.11 1.06 -25.30
N LEU A 281 3.30 0.12 -24.86
CA LEU A 281 3.74 -1.19 -24.40
C LEU A 281 4.43 -2.02 -25.49
N HIS A 282 4.13 -1.80 -26.79
CA HIS A 282 4.86 -2.42 -27.89
C HIS A 282 6.34 -2.02 -27.92
N TYR A 283 6.68 -0.83 -27.42
CA TYR A 283 8.06 -0.32 -27.33
C TYR A 283 8.68 -0.59 -25.97
N LEU A 284 7.94 -0.32 -24.88
CA LEU A 284 8.40 -0.50 -23.51
C LEU A 284 8.63 -1.98 -23.17
N GLY A 285 7.73 -2.86 -23.59
CA GLY A 285 7.79 -4.29 -23.27
C GLY A 285 9.09 -4.96 -23.70
N PRO A 286 9.51 -4.86 -24.98
CA PRO A 286 10.81 -5.39 -25.44
C PRO A 286 12.00 -4.77 -24.71
N GLU A 287 11.95 -3.45 -24.43
CA GLU A 287 13.02 -2.74 -23.73
C GLU A 287 13.22 -3.23 -22.30
N MET A 288 12.13 -3.47 -21.57
CA MET A 288 12.15 -4.00 -20.21
C MET A 288 12.53 -5.50 -20.18
N ARG A 289 12.00 -6.28 -21.12
CA ARG A 289 12.34 -7.71 -21.24
C ARG A 289 13.83 -7.94 -21.42
N ARG A 290 14.53 -7.10 -22.21
CA ARG A 290 16.00 -7.17 -22.38
C ARG A 290 16.78 -6.95 -21.08
N ARG A 291 16.17 -6.28 -20.10
CA ARG A 291 16.77 -5.95 -18.80
C ARG A 291 16.26 -6.83 -17.66
N GLU A 292 15.42 -7.82 -17.95
CA GLU A 292 14.77 -8.67 -16.96
C GLU A 292 13.91 -7.85 -15.96
N VAL A 293 13.20 -6.85 -16.46
CA VAL A 293 12.28 -6.00 -15.71
C VAL A 293 10.85 -6.33 -16.13
N ASP A 294 10.00 -6.63 -15.16
CA ASP A 294 8.59 -6.88 -15.40
C ASP A 294 7.85 -5.58 -15.72
N VAL A 295 6.80 -5.68 -16.53
CA VAL A 295 5.88 -4.58 -16.80
C VAL A 295 4.51 -4.93 -16.25
N PHE A 296 3.97 -4.03 -15.41
CA PHE A 296 2.60 -4.11 -14.92
C PHE A 296 1.80 -2.98 -15.55
N PHE A 297 0.52 -3.24 -15.80
CA PHE A 297 -0.40 -2.17 -16.19
C PHE A 297 -0.72 -1.28 -14.99
N GLY A 298 -0.75 0.00 -15.20
CA GLY A 298 -1.14 0.94 -14.14
C GLY A 298 -0.24 2.20 -14.10
N THR A 299 -0.45 3.02 -13.07
CA THR A 299 -1.34 2.69 -11.93
C THR A 299 -2.79 3.04 -12.25
N LEU A 300 -3.70 2.12 -11.96
CA LEU A 300 -5.12 2.28 -12.24
C LEU A 300 -5.82 2.96 -11.05
N GLU A 301 -6.27 4.19 -11.26
CA GLU A 301 -6.90 5.02 -10.23
C GLU A 301 -8.40 5.31 -10.51
N ARG A 302 -8.97 4.73 -11.56
CA ARG A 302 -10.40 4.81 -11.88
C ARG A 302 -11.09 3.47 -11.66
N GLY A 303 -12.32 3.49 -11.14
CA GLY A 303 -13.16 2.32 -10.91
C GLY A 303 -13.75 1.72 -12.20
N ASN A 304 -12.96 1.70 -13.27
CA ASN A 304 -13.38 1.24 -14.60
C ASN A 304 -12.46 0.09 -15.08
N PRO A 305 -12.90 -1.16 -14.99
CA PRO A 305 -12.09 -2.31 -15.41
C PRO A 305 -11.83 -2.35 -16.92
N LYS A 306 -12.66 -1.67 -17.76
CA LYS A 306 -12.47 -1.60 -19.21
C LYS A 306 -11.14 -0.95 -19.61
N LEU A 307 -10.56 -0.13 -18.75
CA LEU A 307 -9.24 0.47 -19.01
C LEU A 307 -8.15 -0.59 -19.11
N LEU A 308 -8.17 -1.59 -18.22
CA LEU A 308 -7.28 -2.75 -18.33
C LEU A 308 -7.70 -3.66 -19.48
N GLU A 309 -9.00 -3.94 -19.63
CA GLU A 309 -9.54 -4.80 -20.68
C GLU A 309 -9.08 -4.35 -22.07
N THR A 310 -9.17 -3.05 -22.37
CA THR A 310 -8.70 -2.47 -23.64
C THR A 310 -7.22 -2.80 -23.92
N VAL A 311 -6.34 -2.67 -22.94
CA VAL A 311 -4.92 -3.01 -23.10
C VAL A 311 -4.74 -4.53 -23.29
N MET A 312 -5.49 -5.35 -22.54
CA MET A 312 -5.39 -6.81 -22.64
C MET A 312 -6.00 -7.37 -23.94
N MET A 313 -6.86 -6.63 -24.64
CA MET A 313 -7.35 -6.97 -25.98
C MET A 313 -6.28 -6.80 -27.06
N ASP A 314 -5.30 -5.93 -26.86
CA ASP A 314 -4.11 -5.82 -27.69
C ASP A 314 -3.13 -6.96 -27.34
N ARG A 315 -3.07 -7.98 -28.21
CA ARG A 315 -2.30 -9.21 -27.97
C ARG A 315 -0.80 -8.96 -27.80
N GLU A 316 -0.24 -7.98 -28.49
CA GLU A 316 1.18 -7.64 -28.39
C GLU A 316 1.47 -6.96 -27.07
N ALA A 317 0.68 -5.96 -26.66
CA ALA A 317 0.78 -5.32 -25.35
C ALA A 317 0.57 -6.30 -24.21
N ALA A 318 -0.49 -7.12 -24.28
CA ALA A 318 -0.84 -8.12 -23.26
C ALA A 318 0.28 -9.13 -22.99
N ALA A 319 1.09 -9.48 -24.01
CA ALA A 319 2.22 -10.40 -23.86
C ALA A 319 3.31 -9.90 -22.90
N PHE A 320 3.35 -8.60 -22.62
CA PHE A 320 4.31 -7.99 -21.69
C PHE A 320 3.73 -7.73 -20.30
N VAL A 321 2.40 -7.63 -20.18
CA VAL A 321 1.72 -7.29 -18.91
C VAL A 321 1.70 -8.50 -17.98
N LYS A 322 2.42 -8.42 -16.86
CA LYS A 322 2.51 -9.48 -15.84
C LYS A 322 1.54 -9.27 -14.67
N GLY A 323 1.06 -8.07 -14.50
CA GLY A 323 0.16 -7.71 -13.41
C GLY A 323 -0.45 -6.33 -13.57
N VAL A 324 -1.15 -5.90 -12.56
CA VAL A 324 -1.82 -4.60 -12.49
C VAL A 324 -1.60 -3.93 -11.13
N GLY A 325 -1.27 -2.64 -11.16
CA GLY A 325 -1.24 -1.78 -9.96
C GLY A 325 -2.54 -0.99 -9.85
N VAL A 326 -3.18 -1.08 -8.70
CA VAL A 326 -4.50 -0.48 -8.44
C VAL A 326 -4.43 0.42 -7.23
N GLN A 327 -4.98 1.62 -7.35
CA GLN A 327 -5.01 2.63 -6.28
C GLN A 327 -6.27 3.50 -6.35
N TRP A 328 -6.54 4.30 -5.33
CA TRP A 328 -7.66 5.24 -5.24
C TRP A 328 -9.00 4.59 -5.66
N ALA A 329 -9.78 5.25 -6.52
CA ALA A 329 -11.06 4.71 -7.00
C ALA A 329 -10.91 3.42 -7.82
N GLY A 330 -9.72 3.10 -8.30
CA GLY A 330 -9.40 1.82 -8.96
C GLY A 330 -9.76 0.59 -8.11
N LYS A 331 -9.74 0.72 -6.77
CA LYS A 331 -10.21 -0.33 -5.85
C LYS A 331 -11.62 -0.84 -6.17
N ASN A 332 -12.48 0.01 -6.76
CA ASN A 332 -13.84 -0.37 -7.12
C ASN A 332 -13.90 -1.33 -8.33
N ALA A 333 -12.88 -1.30 -9.20
CA ALA A 333 -12.76 -2.24 -10.33
C ALA A 333 -12.09 -3.56 -9.91
N LEU A 334 -11.40 -3.59 -8.78
CA LEU A 334 -10.54 -4.69 -8.36
C LEU A 334 -11.24 -6.06 -8.30
N PRO A 335 -12.45 -6.22 -7.71
CA PRO A 335 -13.13 -7.51 -7.69
C PRO A 335 -13.45 -8.08 -9.07
N GLN A 336 -13.74 -7.20 -10.06
CA GLN A 336 -13.97 -7.60 -11.44
C GLN A 336 -12.67 -7.98 -12.13
N ILE A 337 -11.63 -7.17 -11.99
CA ILE A 337 -10.29 -7.46 -12.53
C ILE A 337 -9.78 -8.81 -12.02
N HIS A 338 -9.93 -9.09 -10.74
CA HIS A 338 -9.49 -10.36 -10.15
C HIS A 338 -10.19 -11.57 -10.78
N ARG A 339 -11.51 -11.49 -11.02
CA ARG A 339 -12.28 -12.57 -11.66
C ARG A 339 -11.96 -12.73 -13.15
N GLU A 340 -11.78 -11.63 -13.88
CA GLU A 340 -11.63 -11.65 -15.35
C GLU A 340 -10.19 -11.92 -15.78
N PHE A 341 -9.22 -11.54 -14.96
CA PHE A 341 -7.79 -11.70 -15.25
C PHE A 341 -7.05 -12.45 -14.12
N PRO A 342 -7.42 -13.71 -13.79
CA PRO A 342 -6.87 -14.45 -12.66
C PRO A 342 -5.36 -14.76 -12.82
N ALA A 343 -4.85 -14.65 -14.05
CA ALA A 343 -3.41 -14.84 -14.32
C ALA A 343 -2.56 -13.62 -13.90
N LEU A 344 -3.14 -12.43 -13.78
CA LEU A 344 -2.39 -11.22 -13.43
C LEU A 344 -2.05 -11.18 -11.94
N VAL A 345 -0.87 -10.68 -11.63
CA VAL A 345 -0.48 -10.31 -10.27
C VAL A 345 -1.12 -8.95 -9.94
N ILE A 346 -1.77 -8.86 -8.80
CA ILE A 346 -2.44 -7.62 -8.37
C ILE A 346 -1.66 -6.96 -7.24
N TYR A 347 -1.33 -5.68 -7.41
CA TYR A 347 -0.76 -4.85 -6.34
C TYR A 347 -1.70 -3.73 -5.94
N GLN A 348 -1.85 -3.54 -4.66
CA GLN A 348 -2.23 -2.23 -4.15
C GLN A 348 -0.98 -1.35 -4.31
N SER A 349 -1.00 -0.48 -5.34
CA SER A 349 0.18 0.26 -5.79
C SER A 349 0.44 1.53 -5.00
N GLU A 350 -0.61 2.06 -4.33
CA GLU A 350 -0.49 3.27 -3.50
C GLU A 350 -1.69 3.36 -2.55
N GLN A 351 -1.44 3.32 -1.25
CA GLN A 351 -2.49 3.55 -0.27
C GLN A 351 -2.86 5.03 -0.20
N GLU A 352 -4.16 5.31 -0.16
CA GLU A 352 -4.71 6.63 0.14
C GLU A 352 -4.22 7.09 1.52
N CYS A 353 -3.70 8.31 1.64
CA CYS A 353 -2.93 8.76 2.80
C CYS A 353 -3.51 9.98 3.52
N GLY A 354 -4.83 10.15 3.59
CA GLY A 354 -5.46 11.19 4.41
C GLY A 354 -4.99 12.62 4.12
N ASP A 355 -4.93 13.44 5.16
CA ASP A 355 -4.78 14.89 5.08
C ASP A 355 -3.60 15.48 5.90
N GLY A 356 -2.66 14.65 6.30
CA GLY A 356 -1.45 15.03 7.05
C GLY A 356 -1.62 15.12 8.57
N ARG A 357 -2.85 14.93 9.10
CA ARG A 357 -3.08 14.95 10.55
C ARG A 357 -2.61 13.68 11.25
N ASN A 358 -2.55 12.56 10.51
CA ASN A 358 -2.18 11.25 11.03
C ASN A 358 -3.08 10.78 12.20
N ASP A 359 -4.39 11.11 12.15
CA ASP A 359 -5.37 10.80 13.19
C ASP A 359 -5.64 9.29 13.26
N TRP A 360 -5.89 8.79 14.48
CA TRP A 360 -6.25 7.39 14.72
C TRP A 360 -7.51 6.95 13.95
N SER A 361 -8.48 7.84 13.79
CA SER A 361 -9.69 7.54 13.00
C SER A 361 -9.40 7.15 11.55
N TYR A 362 -8.30 7.65 10.97
CA TYR A 362 -7.88 7.27 9.62
C TYR A 362 -7.37 5.83 9.54
N THR A 363 -6.83 5.29 10.63
CA THR A 363 -6.41 3.88 10.72
C THR A 363 -7.56 2.91 10.45
N GLY A 364 -8.79 3.24 10.85
CA GLY A 364 -10.00 2.48 10.52
C GLY A 364 -10.25 2.42 9.00
N TYR A 365 -10.09 3.55 8.31
CA TYR A 365 -10.18 3.59 6.85
C TYR A 365 -9.08 2.77 6.18
N CYS A 366 -7.84 2.90 6.62
CA CYS A 366 -6.72 2.10 6.13
C CYS A 366 -6.94 0.60 6.34
N TRP A 367 -7.54 0.20 7.47
CA TRP A 367 -7.94 -1.18 7.72
C TRP A 367 -8.94 -1.68 6.68
N GLN A 368 -9.99 -0.90 6.38
CA GLN A 368 -10.99 -1.28 5.38
C GLN A 368 -10.39 -1.40 3.98
N LEU A 369 -9.45 -0.49 3.60
CA LEU A 369 -8.67 -0.62 2.36
C LEU A 369 -7.89 -1.93 2.33
N MET A 370 -7.11 -2.20 3.37
CA MET A 370 -6.30 -3.42 3.48
C MET A 370 -7.16 -4.69 3.36
N LYS A 371 -8.29 -4.73 4.07
CA LYS A 371 -9.26 -5.84 4.00
C LYS A 371 -9.82 -6.02 2.59
N HIS A 372 -10.23 -4.93 1.94
CA HIS A 372 -10.74 -4.96 0.57
C HIS A 372 -9.72 -5.50 -0.43
N TYR A 373 -8.48 -5.00 -0.40
CA TYR A 373 -7.45 -5.40 -1.34
C TYR A 373 -7.07 -6.88 -1.18
N PHE A 374 -6.81 -7.36 0.04
CA PHE A 374 -6.43 -8.76 0.24
C PHE A 374 -7.56 -9.74 -0.04
N ARG A 375 -8.80 -9.41 0.31
CA ARG A 375 -9.96 -10.23 -0.04
C ARG A 375 -10.23 -10.25 -1.55
N SER A 376 -9.69 -9.31 -2.28
CA SER A 376 -9.77 -9.21 -3.76
C SER A 376 -8.47 -9.64 -4.46
N GLY A 377 -7.64 -10.48 -3.83
CA GLY A 377 -6.51 -11.13 -4.45
C GLY A 377 -5.21 -10.32 -4.56
N ALA A 378 -5.11 -9.15 -3.91
CA ALA A 378 -3.86 -8.40 -3.89
C ALA A 378 -2.74 -9.19 -3.21
N SER A 379 -1.55 -9.17 -3.80
CA SER A 379 -0.35 -9.87 -3.33
C SER A 379 0.83 -8.93 -3.02
N GLY A 380 0.62 -7.62 -3.07
CA GLY A 380 1.56 -6.59 -2.65
C GLY A 380 0.80 -5.37 -2.13
N TYR A 381 1.37 -4.68 -1.15
CA TYR A 381 0.73 -3.53 -0.52
C TYR A 381 1.74 -2.42 -0.24
N MET A 382 1.50 -1.23 -0.84
CA MET A 382 2.40 -0.08 -0.79
C MET A 382 1.73 1.10 -0.07
N TYR A 383 2.28 1.49 1.06
CA TYR A 383 1.93 2.78 1.65
C TYR A 383 2.53 3.92 0.80
N TRP A 384 1.89 5.11 0.78
CA TRP A 384 2.44 6.19 -0.01
C TRP A 384 3.70 6.77 0.65
N ASN A 385 3.55 7.66 1.61
CA ASN A 385 4.69 8.35 2.20
C ASN A 385 5.34 7.54 3.33
N ILE A 386 6.56 7.06 3.14
CA ILE A 386 7.37 6.46 4.21
C ILE A 386 7.60 7.49 5.32
N SER A 387 7.98 8.69 4.96
CA SER A 387 8.17 9.79 5.91
C SER A 387 7.87 11.15 5.28
N THR A 388 7.50 12.12 6.11
CA THR A 388 7.32 13.52 5.74
C THR A 388 7.70 14.42 6.91
N GLY A 389 7.82 15.73 6.67
CA GLY A 389 7.77 16.71 7.76
C GLY A 389 6.41 16.72 8.45
N ASP A 390 6.32 17.28 9.64
CA ASP A 390 5.05 17.48 10.35
C ASP A 390 4.02 18.15 9.45
N GLY A 391 2.77 17.66 9.48
CA GLY A 391 1.69 18.12 8.63
C GLY A 391 1.70 17.57 7.20
N GLY A 392 2.76 16.84 6.78
CA GLY A 392 2.78 16.10 5.52
C GLY A 392 2.63 16.93 4.25
N LEU A 393 3.06 18.21 4.26
CA LEU A 393 2.86 19.15 3.16
C LEU A 393 3.73 18.81 1.95
N SER A 394 3.08 18.70 0.78
CA SER A 394 3.74 18.52 -0.52
C SER A 394 4.26 19.84 -1.09
N THR A 395 5.12 19.77 -2.10
CA THR A 395 5.64 20.95 -2.81
C THR A 395 4.53 21.73 -3.52
N TRP A 396 3.44 21.07 -3.90
CA TRP A 396 2.31 21.67 -4.62
C TRP A 396 1.13 22.06 -3.71
N GLY A 397 1.27 21.92 -2.37
CA GLY A 397 0.42 22.61 -1.40
C GLY A 397 -0.65 21.76 -0.70
N TRP A 398 -0.78 20.46 -0.94
CA TRP A 398 -1.65 19.60 -0.11
C TRP A 398 -0.87 18.79 0.89
N SER A 399 -1.56 18.34 1.92
CA SER A 399 -1.00 17.52 2.98
C SER A 399 -1.47 16.08 2.90
N GLN A 400 -0.59 15.15 3.26
CA GLN A 400 -0.91 13.73 3.38
C GLN A 400 -0.25 13.12 4.62
N ASN A 401 -0.84 12.03 5.11
CA ASN A 401 -0.26 11.20 6.17
C ASN A 401 1.04 10.52 5.71
N SER A 402 1.85 10.15 6.67
CA SER A 402 3.06 9.35 6.47
C SER A 402 3.22 8.32 7.58
N LEU A 403 4.07 7.31 7.37
CA LEU A 403 4.37 6.34 8.42
C LEU A 403 5.22 6.97 9.54
N VAL A 404 6.11 7.89 9.17
CA VAL A 404 6.98 8.61 10.10
C VAL A 404 6.85 10.11 9.87
N SER A 405 6.48 10.85 10.89
CA SER A 405 6.51 12.32 10.87
C SER A 405 7.77 12.85 11.55
N VAL A 406 8.40 13.83 10.93
CA VAL A 406 9.63 14.47 11.41
C VAL A 406 9.37 15.92 11.74
N ASN A 407 9.62 16.32 12.98
CA ASN A 407 9.70 17.72 13.36
C ASN A 407 11.12 18.23 13.06
N ARG A 408 11.26 19.00 11.97
CA ARG A 408 12.56 19.45 11.48
C ARG A 408 13.23 20.46 12.42
N ASP A 409 12.45 21.28 13.12
CA ASP A 409 12.96 22.31 14.03
C ASP A 409 13.46 21.68 15.34
N ALA A 410 12.67 20.78 15.91
CA ALA A 410 13.02 20.05 17.12
C ALA A 410 13.99 18.89 16.86
N LYS A 411 14.20 18.50 15.59
CA LYS A 411 14.96 17.33 15.16
C LYS A 411 14.53 16.03 15.84
N THR A 412 13.21 15.84 15.94
CA THR A 412 12.58 14.67 16.55
C THR A 412 11.68 13.98 15.53
N PHE A 413 11.32 12.73 15.79
CA PHE A 413 10.40 11.98 14.94
C PHE A 413 9.39 11.21 15.80
N ARG A 414 8.31 10.77 15.14
CA ARG A 414 7.35 9.82 15.71
C ARG A 414 6.86 8.85 14.62
N TYR A 415 6.56 7.63 15.04
CA TYR A 415 5.80 6.69 14.23
C TYR A 415 4.31 7.01 14.37
N ASN A 416 3.63 7.14 13.24
CA ASN A 416 2.21 7.47 13.19
C ASN A 416 1.34 6.20 13.32
N HIS A 417 0.05 6.36 13.48
CA HIS A 417 -0.88 5.23 13.68
C HIS A 417 -0.89 4.25 12.52
N ASP A 418 -0.83 4.75 11.28
CA ASP A 418 -0.79 3.91 10.08
C ASP A 418 0.48 3.04 10.00
N TYR A 419 1.60 3.50 10.58
CA TYR A 419 2.79 2.67 10.73
C TYR A 419 2.50 1.42 11.55
N TYR A 420 1.83 1.56 12.69
CA TYR A 420 1.52 0.41 13.55
C TYR A 420 0.50 -0.51 12.89
N LEU A 421 -0.49 0.01 12.16
CA LEU A 421 -1.39 -0.81 11.38
C LEU A 421 -0.62 -1.66 10.35
N LEU A 422 0.27 -1.03 9.57
CA LEU A 422 1.11 -1.76 8.62
C LEU A 422 2.00 -2.79 9.32
N LYS A 423 2.61 -2.44 10.43
CA LYS A 423 3.47 -3.33 11.20
C LYS A 423 2.71 -4.58 11.67
N HIS A 424 1.43 -4.47 12.03
CA HIS A 424 0.58 -5.63 12.33
C HIS A 424 0.49 -6.62 11.17
N LEU A 425 0.57 -6.16 9.93
CA LEU A 425 0.63 -7.00 8.74
C LEU A 425 2.07 -7.45 8.47
N THR A 426 2.95 -6.50 8.25
CA THR A 426 4.25 -6.73 7.59
C THR A 426 5.28 -7.41 8.49
N HIS A 427 5.15 -7.25 9.82
CA HIS A 427 6.01 -7.92 10.79
C HIS A 427 5.78 -9.43 10.85
N PHE A 428 4.55 -9.87 10.59
CA PHE A 428 4.15 -11.27 10.78
C PHE A 428 3.91 -12.02 9.47
N VAL A 429 3.53 -11.33 8.37
CA VAL A 429 3.23 -11.97 7.09
C VAL A 429 4.47 -11.97 6.21
N ASP A 430 4.94 -13.17 5.87
CA ASP A 430 6.15 -13.33 5.07
C ASP A 430 5.87 -13.27 3.56
N LYS A 431 6.91 -12.96 2.80
CA LYS A 431 6.89 -13.18 1.36
C LYS A 431 6.58 -14.65 1.06
N GLY A 432 5.69 -14.91 0.12
CA GLY A 432 5.20 -16.24 -0.21
C GLY A 432 4.01 -16.71 0.63
N ALA A 433 3.57 -15.93 1.61
CA ALA A 433 2.35 -16.23 2.36
C ALA A 433 1.12 -16.27 1.45
N LYS A 434 0.15 -17.11 1.79
CA LYS A 434 -1.13 -17.23 1.10
C LYS A 434 -2.21 -16.52 1.92
N THR A 435 -3.05 -15.73 1.26
CA THR A 435 -4.25 -15.15 1.87
C THR A 435 -5.31 -16.23 2.00
N LEU A 436 -5.92 -16.35 3.18
CA LEU A 436 -6.90 -17.37 3.51
C LEU A 436 -8.30 -16.77 3.64
N GLU A 437 -9.31 -17.60 3.36
CA GLU A 437 -10.68 -17.27 3.68
C GLU A 437 -10.91 -17.27 5.20
N THR A 438 -11.73 -16.34 5.66
CA THR A 438 -12.16 -16.24 7.06
C THR A 438 -13.66 -16.50 7.17
N ASN A 439 -14.09 -17.25 8.19
CA ASN A 439 -15.48 -17.59 8.44
C ASN A 439 -15.82 -17.36 9.91
N GLY A 440 -17.08 -17.05 10.18
CA GLY A 440 -17.57 -16.85 11.54
C GLY A 440 -18.29 -15.53 11.72
N THR A 441 -18.45 -15.11 12.97
CA THR A 441 -19.13 -13.85 13.34
C THR A 441 -18.17 -12.67 13.49
N CYS A 442 -16.85 -12.91 13.50
CA CYS A 442 -15.82 -11.88 13.48
C CYS A 442 -15.43 -11.60 12.01
N ASP A 443 -16.13 -10.66 11.38
CA ASP A 443 -15.89 -10.31 9.95
C ASP A 443 -14.70 -9.35 9.76
N ASP A 444 -14.33 -8.58 10.78
CA ASP A 444 -13.17 -7.67 10.71
C ASP A 444 -11.86 -8.42 10.99
N ALA A 445 -11.56 -9.36 10.08
CA ALA A 445 -10.39 -10.21 10.15
C ALA A 445 -9.77 -10.44 8.76
N LEU A 446 -8.45 -10.63 8.74
CA LEU A 446 -7.66 -11.18 7.64
C LEU A 446 -6.85 -12.35 8.16
N ALA A 447 -6.62 -13.34 7.32
CA ALA A 447 -5.84 -14.52 7.68
C ALA A 447 -4.81 -14.85 6.59
N PHE A 448 -3.61 -15.27 7.02
CA PHE A 448 -2.52 -15.65 6.14
C PHE A 448 -1.84 -16.93 6.61
N ALA A 449 -1.37 -17.74 5.67
CA ALA A 449 -0.51 -18.89 5.93
C ALA A 449 0.89 -18.58 5.40
N ASN A 450 1.87 -18.50 6.28
CA ASN A 450 3.27 -18.30 5.92
C ASN A 450 3.89 -19.59 5.34
N PRO A 451 4.98 -19.48 4.56
CA PRO A 451 5.69 -20.64 4.01
C PRO A 451 6.25 -21.60 5.06
N ASP A 452 6.57 -21.11 6.26
CA ASP A 452 7.03 -21.92 7.40
C ASP A 452 5.89 -22.69 8.11
N GLY A 453 4.64 -22.51 7.65
CA GLY A 453 3.45 -23.11 8.24
C GLY A 453 2.88 -22.36 9.44
N SER A 454 3.44 -21.21 9.80
CA SER A 454 2.81 -20.33 10.76
C SER A 454 1.57 -19.66 10.18
N MET A 455 0.58 -19.39 11.04
CA MET A 455 -0.67 -18.74 10.67
C MET A 455 -0.71 -17.36 11.30
N VAL A 456 -1.15 -16.37 10.53
CA VAL A 456 -1.24 -14.97 10.97
C VAL A 456 -2.68 -14.50 10.79
N LEU A 457 -3.27 -13.97 11.86
CA LEU A 457 -4.61 -13.42 11.87
C LEU A 457 -4.54 -11.96 12.30
N LEU A 458 -4.94 -11.07 11.42
CA LEU A 458 -5.13 -9.66 11.74
C LEU A 458 -6.59 -9.44 12.10
N LEU A 459 -6.85 -8.69 13.17
CA LEU A 459 -8.16 -8.46 13.74
C LEU A 459 -8.36 -6.97 14.00
N ARG A 460 -9.57 -6.48 13.77
CA ARG A 460 -9.97 -5.11 14.12
C ARG A 460 -11.18 -5.14 15.06
N ASN A 461 -11.13 -4.39 16.13
CA ASN A 461 -12.27 -4.08 16.97
C ASN A 461 -12.59 -2.59 16.83
N GLU A 462 -13.67 -2.25 16.13
CA GLU A 462 -14.15 -0.86 15.98
C GLU A 462 -15.13 -0.44 17.07
N GLN A 463 -15.42 -1.33 18.03
CA GLN A 463 -16.36 -1.04 19.10
C GLN A 463 -15.69 -0.24 20.23
N ALA A 464 -16.47 0.61 20.88
CA ALA A 464 -16.03 1.38 22.05
C ALA A 464 -15.89 0.53 23.34
N HIS A 465 -15.95 -0.81 23.20
CA HIS A 465 -15.78 -1.76 24.30
C HIS A 465 -14.94 -2.95 23.85
N GLU A 466 -14.37 -3.61 24.81
CA GLU A 466 -13.59 -4.84 24.64
C GLU A 466 -14.43 -5.97 24.03
N GLN A 467 -13.82 -6.75 23.13
CA GLN A 467 -14.44 -7.93 22.53
C GLN A 467 -13.60 -9.18 22.79
N LEU A 468 -14.27 -10.31 23.05
CA LEU A 468 -13.65 -11.63 23.11
C LEU A 468 -13.90 -12.34 21.77
N VAL A 469 -12.85 -12.87 21.16
CA VAL A 469 -12.91 -13.63 19.91
C VAL A 469 -12.34 -15.02 20.15
N GLN A 470 -13.16 -16.04 19.94
CA GLN A 470 -12.68 -17.42 19.87
C GLN A 470 -12.17 -17.72 18.47
N VAL A 471 -10.90 -18.02 18.37
CA VAL A 471 -10.21 -18.33 17.13
C VAL A 471 -10.02 -19.84 17.03
N ALA A 472 -10.37 -20.43 15.89
CA ALA A 472 -10.10 -21.82 15.55
C ALA A 472 -9.36 -21.91 14.21
N VAL A 473 -8.13 -22.45 14.24
CA VAL A 473 -7.24 -22.56 13.08
C VAL A 473 -6.49 -23.88 13.12
N ALA A 474 -6.56 -24.69 12.07
CA ALA A 474 -5.80 -25.93 11.93
C ALA A 474 -5.90 -26.86 13.15
N GLY A 475 -7.09 -27.00 13.73
CA GLY A 475 -7.34 -27.83 14.92
C GLY A 475 -6.84 -27.23 16.24
N LYS A 476 -6.27 -26.04 16.25
CA LYS A 476 -5.92 -25.27 17.44
C LYS A 476 -7.02 -24.25 17.72
N SER A 477 -7.32 -24.02 18.98
CA SER A 477 -8.29 -23.01 19.41
C SER A 477 -7.73 -22.17 20.54
N ALA A 478 -8.04 -20.88 20.52
CA ALA A 478 -7.67 -19.93 21.55
C ALA A 478 -8.74 -18.83 21.66
N VAL A 479 -8.76 -18.12 22.77
CA VAL A 479 -9.55 -16.91 22.94
C VAL A 479 -8.59 -15.73 23.04
N VAL A 480 -8.85 -14.70 22.26
CA VAL A 480 -8.15 -13.42 22.32
C VAL A 480 -9.10 -12.32 22.76
N LYS A 481 -8.55 -11.34 23.44
CA LYS A 481 -9.26 -10.20 23.99
C LYS A 481 -8.82 -8.95 23.24
N LEU A 482 -9.69 -8.43 22.40
CA LEU A 482 -9.46 -7.22 21.64
C LEU A 482 -9.84 -6.00 22.47
N PRO A 483 -8.92 -5.10 22.80
CA PRO A 483 -9.27 -3.83 23.44
C PRO A 483 -10.32 -3.06 22.63
N ALA A 484 -11.01 -2.12 23.29
CA ALA A 484 -11.87 -1.17 22.59
C ALA A 484 -11.07 -0.43 21.52
N ASP A 485 -11.66 -0.23 20.35
CA ASP A 485 -11.09 0.50 19.22
C ASP A 485 -9.61 0.15 18.98
N SER A 486 -9.33 -1.10 18.56
CA SER A 486 -7.97 -1.64 18.46
C SER A 486 -7.74 -2.42 17.18
N VAL A 487 -6.48 -2.49 16.77
CA VAL A 487 -5.94 -3.44 15.81
C VAL A 487 -5.13 -4.50 16.56
N ALA A 488 -5.19 -5.75 16.13
CA ALA A 488 -4.46 -6.83 16.76
C ALA A 488 -3.93 -7.84 15.73
N THR A 489 -2.86 -8.55 16.10
CA THR A 489 -2.35 -9.68 15.34
C THR A 489 -2.13 -10.86 16.27
N LEU A 490 -2.70 -12.01 15.90
CA LEU A 490 -2.42 -13.30 16.49
C LEU A 490 -1.58 -14.13 15.50
N GLN A 491 -0.36 -14.46 15.88
CA GLN A 491 0.45 -15.43 15.17
C GLN A 491 0.39 -16.78 15.90
N ILE A 492 0.19 -17.86 15.14
CA ILE A 492 0.21 -19.24 15.61
C ILE A 492 1.32 -19.96 14.88
N ARG A 493 2.41 -20.27 15.57
CA ARG A 493 3.55 -20.98 14.98
C ARG A 493 3.16 -22.40 14.59
N GLY A 494 3.71 -22.90 13.47
CA GLY A 494 3.63 -24.31 13.08
C GLY A 494 4.20 -25.21 14.17
N GLN A 495 3.87 -26.50 14.16
CA GLN A 495 4.67 -27.48 14.92
C GLN A 495 6.05 -27.53 14.26
N ASP A 496 7.11 -27.43 15.05
CA ASP A 496 8.44 -27.81 14.58
C ASP A 496 8.29 -29.20 13.92
N ARG A 497 8.39 -29.26 12.61
CA ARG A 497 8.64 -30.53 11.94
C ARG A 497 10.04 -30.89 12.40
N GLY A 498 10.09 -31.69 13.48
CA GLY A 498 11.33 -32.19 14.04
C GLY A 498 12.25 -32.59 12.89
N ALA A 499 13.49 -32.13 12.97
CA ALA A 499 14.53 -32.51 12.04
C ALA A 499 14.43 -34.03 11.84
N GLY A 500 13.85 -34.43 10.70
CA GLY A 500 13.74 -35.82 10.35
C GLY A 500 15.13 -36.38 10.41
N VAL A 501 15.33 -37.34 11.31
CA VAL A 501 16.49 -38.21 11.32
C VAL A 501 16.63 -38.71 9.89
N ARG A 502 17.66 -38.26 9.22
CA ARG A 502 18.10 -38.89 7.94
C ARG A 502 18.75 -40.21 8.35
N ASP A 503 18.03 -41.31 8.11
CA ASP A 503 18.61 -42.64 8.04
C ASP A 503 19.45 -42.77 6.74
#